data_3e38cd65e066ff1658d02222c929fcc1
#
_entry.id   3e38cd65e066ff1658d02222c929fcc1
#
_cell.length_a   1.000
_cell.length_b   1.000
_cell.length_c   1.000
_cell.angle_alpha   90.00
_cell.angle_beta   90.00
_cell.angle_gamma   90.00
#
_symmetry.space_group_name_H-M   'P 1'
#
loop_
_entity.id
_entity.type
_entity.pdbx_description
1 polymer ?
#
loop_
_entity_poly.entity_id
_entity_poly.type
_entity_poly.pdbx_seq_one_letter_code
_entity_poly.pdbx_strand_id
1 'polypeptide(L)'
;MAVNYNAKPLLTVDGLKQYFKVSSSFTVHAVENVSFEIYPGETYGLVGESGSGKSTIGRSIIRLYDPTAGKIVFNDVDISGKLGRSTSQMLRTQMQMIFQDPMASLNPRKKIGDIIGEGLDIHHMYKTKAEREEKIKAILAKV
;
A
#
# COMPACT_ATOMS: atom_id res chain seq x y z
N MET A 1 -22.83 1.32 -1.45
CA MET A 1 -23.05 2.40 -2.47
C MET A 1 -22.63 1.83 -3.82
N ALA A 2 -23.35 2.19 -4.90
CA ALA A 2 -22.93 1.78 -6.25
C ALA A 2 -21.65 2.55 -6.64
N VAL A 3 -20.71 1.87 -7.30
CA VAL A 3 -19.48 2.49 -7.83
C VAL A 3 -19.87 3.44 -8.98
N ASN A 4 -19.35 4.66 -8.94
CA ASN A 4 -19.56 5.63 -9.99
C ASN A 4 -18.37 5.64 -10.96
N TYR A 5 -18.46 4.89 -12.04
CA TYR A 5 -17.46 4.82 -13.09
C TYR A 5 -17.36 6.08 -13.97
N ASN A 6 -18.27 7.06 -13.80
CA ASN A 6 -18.13 8.39 -14.41
C ASN A 6 -17.31 9.34 -13.55
N ALA A 7 -16.98 8.95 -12.32
CA ALA A 7 -16.08 9.70 -11.47
C ALA A 7 -14.62 9.50 -11.93
N LYS A 8 -13.74 10.35 -11.43
CA LYS A 8 -12.31 10.19 -11.64
C LYS A 8 -11.79 8.96 -10.90
N PRO A 9 -10.93 8.13 -11.51
CA PRO A 9 -10.31 7.01 -10.81
C PRO A 9 -9.53 7.46 -9.57
N LEU A 10 -9.64 6.70 -8.49
CA LEU A 10 -8.82 6.88 -7.28
C LEU A 10 -7.39 6.43 -7.51
N LEU A 11 -7.24 5.32 -8.24
CA LEU A 11 -5.95 4.75 -8.63
C LEU A 11 -5.97 4.45 -10.12
N THR A 12 -4.96 4.91 -10.84
CA THR A 12 -4.68 4.52 -12.23
C THR A 12 -3.31 3.87 -12.29
N VAL A 13 -3.24 2.68 -12.84
CA VAL A 13 -2.01 1.96 -13.16
C VAL A 13 -1.95 1.81 -14.68
N ASP A 14 -0.88 2.26 -15.30
CA ASP A 14 -0.70 2.23 -16.75
C ASP A 14 0.67 1.68 -17.11
N GLY A 15 0.69 0.56 -17.83
CA GLY A 15 1.89 -0.09 -18.33
C GLY A 15 2.88 -0.51 -17.23
N LEU A 16 2.40 -0.85 -16.03
CA LEU A 16 3.26 -1.22 -14.90
C LEU A 16 4.17 -2.39 -15.24
N LYS A 17 5.48 -2.19 -15.03
CA LYS A 17 6.51 -3.21 -15.10
C LYS A 17 7.29 -3.28 -13.80
N GLN A 18 7.51 -4.48 -13.30
CA GLN A 18 8.35 -4.73 -12.15
C GLN A 18 9.31 -5.88 -12.41
N TYR A 19 10.58 -5.55 -12.49
CA TYR A 19 11.67 -6.48 -12.74
C TYR A 19 12.59 -6.55 -11.53
N PHE A 20 13.08 -7.74 -11.24
CA PHE A 20 14.05 -7.98 -10.19
C PHE A 20 15.33 -8.54 -10.78
N LYS A 21 16.41 -7.79 -10.65
CA LYS A 21 17.74 -8.26 -11.07
C LYS A 21 18.27 -9.24 -10.03
N VAL A 22 18.37 -10.51 -10.41
CA VAL A 22 18.84 -11.60 -9.53
C VAL A 22 20.36 -11.78 -9.66
N SER A 23 20.90 -11.61 -10.88
CA SER A 23 22.34 -11.66 -11.15
C SER A 23 22.72 -10.68 -12.26
N SER A 24 23.98 -10.64 -12.64
CA SER A 24 24.45 -9.81 -13.78
C SER A 24 23.80 -10.21 -15.11
N SER A 25 23.42 -11.49 -15.25
CA SER A 25 22.87 -12.07 -16.48
C SER A 25 21.41 -12.49 -16.40
N PHE A 26 20.78 -12.40 -15.21
CA PHE A 26 19.43 -12.89 -15.00
C PHE A 26 18.52 -11.86 -14.31
N THR A 27 17.42 -11.52 -14.96
CA THR A 27 16.38 -10.61 -14.47
C THR A 27 15.03 -11.32 -14.52
N VAL A 28 14.31 -11.30 -13.41
CA VAL A 28 12.94 -11.82 -13.32
C VAL A 28 11.97 -10.71 -13.68
N HIS A 29 11.15 -10.90 -14.69
CA HIS A 29 10.06 -10.02 -15.08
C HIS A 29 8.80 -10.45 -14.30
N ALA A 30 8.66 -9.94 -13.07
CA ALA A 30 7.59 -10.35 -12.18
C ALA A 30 6.23 -9.74 -12.55
N VAL A 31 6.23 -8.56 -13.16
CA VAL A 31 5.06 -7.86 -13.71
C VAL A 31 5.45 -7.28 -15.06
N GLU A 32 4.64 -7.54 -16.08
CA GLU A 32 4.88 -7.07 -17.44
C GLU A 32 3.64 -6.39 -18.00
N ASN A 33 3.73 -5.07 -18.21
CA ASN A 33 2.76 -4.23 -18.91
C ASN A 33 1.30 -4.35 -18.39
N VAL A 34 1.10 -4.17 -17.08
CA VAL A 34 -0.21 -4.27 -16.44
C VAL A 34 -0.85 -2.89 -16.32
N SER A 35 -2.11 -2.77 -16.78
CA SER A 35 -2.89 -1.53 -16.69
C SER A 35 -4.28 -1.81 -16.15
N PHE A 36 -4.77 -0.97 -15.23
CA PHE A 36 -6.12 -0.98 -14.69
C PHE A 36 -6.41 0.31 -13.92
N GLU A 37 -7.68 0.51 -13.60
CA GLU A 37 -8.15 1.63 -12.79
C GLU A 37 -8.99 1.11 -11.63
N ILE A 38 -8.97 1.84 -10.51
CA ILE A 38 -9.83 1.60 -9.35
C ILE A 38 -10.54 2.88 -8.99
N TYR A 39 -11.85 2.81 -8.83
CA TYR A 39 -12.70 3.95 -8.54
C TYR A 39 -13.02 4.07 -7.05
N PRO A 40 -13.39 5.26 -6.56
CA PRO A 40 -13.79 5.44 -5.16
C PRO A 40 -14.94 4.50 -4.77
N GLY A 41 -14.78 3.78 -3.66
CA GLY A 41 -15.76 2.80 -3.15
C GLY A 41 -15.78 1.46 -3.88
N GLU A 42 -14.90 1.26 -4.86
CA GLU A 42 -14.80 0.00 -5.60
C GLU A 42 -14.03 -1.06 -4.80
N THR A 43 -14.46 -2.32 -4.94
CA THR A 43 -13.69 -3.51 -4.56
C THR A 43 -13.17 -4.16 -5.83
N TYR A 44 -11.88 -4.03 -6.09
CA TYR A 44 -11.23 -4.59 -7.28
C TYR A 44 -10.55 -5.92 -6.96
N GLY A 45 -10.91 -6.98 -7.69
CA GLY A 45 -10.38 -8.33 -7.52
C GLY A 45 -9.23 -8.63 -8.49
N LEU A 46 -8.03 -8.93 -7.97
CA LEU A 46 -6.89 -9.38 -8.76
C LEU A 46 -6.73 -10.90 -8.63
N VAL A 47 -7.04 -11.64 -9.69
CA VAL A 47 -7.07 -13.10 -9.72
C VAL A 47 -5.96 -13.66 -10.59
N GLY A 48 -5.45 -14.83 -10.26
CA GLY A 48 -4.42 -15.53 -11.03
C GLY A 48 -3.72 -16.62 -10.20
N GLU A 49 -2.91 -17.43 -10.84
CA GLU A 49 -2.17 -18.53 -10.21
C GLU A 49 -1.13 -18.04 -9.19
N SER A 50 -0.65 -18.95 -8.33
CA SER A 50 0.47 -18.65 -7.44
C SER A 50 1.71 -18.27 -8.28
N GLY A 51 2.41 -17.21 -7.87
CA GLY A 51 3.57 -16.71 -8.61
C GLY A 51 3.26 -15.80 -9.81
N SER A 52 1.99 -15.56 -10.16
CA SER A 52 1.61 -14.70 -11.30
C SER A 52 1.85 -13.18 -11.11
N GLY A 53 2.50 -12.76 -10.02
CA GLY A 53 2.84 -11.36 -9.80
C GLY A 53 1.82 -10.52 -9.02
N LYS A 54 0.69 -11.07 -8.57
CA LYS A 54 -0.37 -10.33 -7.83
C LYS A 54 0.16 -9.54 -6.63
N SER A 55 0.90 -10.20 -5.76
CA SER A 55 1.49 -9.55 -4.58
C SER A 55 2.56 -8.53 -4.96
N THR A 56 3.26 -8.75 -6.08
CA THR A 56 4.23 -7.81 -6.61
C THR A 56 3.55 -6.55 -7.12
N ILE A 57 2.42 -6.67 -7.83
CA ILE A 57 1.61 -5.52 -8.27
C ILE A 57 1.19 -4.69 -7.05
N GLY A 58 0.57 -5.30 -6.03
CA GLY A 58 0.16 -4.60 -4.82
C GLY A 58 1.32 -3.88 -4.12
N ARG A 59 2.47 -4.56 -3.95
CA ARG A 59 3.67 -3.98 -3.33
C ARG A 59 4.28 -2.85 -4.16
N SER A 60 4.20 -2.91 -5.48
CA SER A 60 4.65 -1.82 -6.37
C SER A 60 3.72 -0.60 -6.28
N ILE A 61 2.40 -0.81 -6.17
CA ILE A 61 1.42 0.27 -6.03
C ILE A 61 1.63 1.04 -4.72
N ILE A 62 1.80 0.35 -3.58
CA ILE A 62 2.07 1.02 -2.29
C ILE A 62 3.52 1.47 -2.15
N ARG A 63 4.34 1.32 -3.20
CA ARG A 63 5.75 1.75 -3.26
C ARG A 63 6.65 1.10 -2.22
N LEU A 64 6.41 -0.18 -1.91
CA LEU A 64 7.38 -1.07 -1.26
C LEU A 64 8.46 -1.51 -2.25
N TYR A 65 8.11 -1.63 -3.53
CA TYR A 65 9.05 -1.79 -4.64
C TYR A 65 8.96 -0.56 -5.53
N ASP A 66 10.08 -0.05 -5.97
CA ASP A 66 10.12 1.00 -6.99
C ASP A 66 9.83 0.37 -8.35
N PRO A 67 8.77 0.79 -9.06
CA PRO A 67 8.44 0.27 -10.38
C PRO A 67 9.61 0.42 -11.35
N THR A 68 9.83 -0.61 -12.18
CA THR A 68 10.85 -0.54 -13.23
C THR A 68 10.43 0.39 -14.35
N ALA A 69 9.13 0.37 -14.70
CA ALA A 69 8.52 1.27 -15.69
C ALA A 69 7.00 1.30 -15.50
N GLY A 70 6.35 2.18 -16.26
CA GLY A 70 4.91 2.41 -16.20
C GLY A 70 4.56 3.61 -15.33
N LYS A 71 3.27 3.95 -15.31
CA LYS A 71 2.75 5.08 -14.58
C LYS A 71 1.76 4.64 -13.52
N ILE A 72 1.87 5.20 -12.31
CA ILE A 72 0.93 4.99 -11.22
C ILE A 72 0.49 6.36 -10.72
N VAL A 73 -0.82 6.61 -10.76
CA VAL A 73 -1.42 7.85 -10.24
C VAL A 73 -2.38 7.48 -9.12
N PHE A 74 -2.19 8.06 -7.95
CA PHE A 74 -3.07 7.88 -6.81
C PHE A 74 -3.59 9.24 -6.34
N ASN A 75 -4.91 9.37 -6.27
CA ASN A 75 -5.60 10.61 -5.87
C ASN A 75 -5.01 11.84 -6.58
N ASP A 76 -4.89 11.77 -7.92
CA ASP A 76 -4.31 12.79 -8.81
C ASP A 76 -2.81 13.05 -8.68
N VAL A 77 -2.12 12.34 -7.80
CA VAL A 77 -0.68 12.47 -7.61
C VAL A 77 0.04 11.35 -8.36
N ASP A 78 0.94 11.73 -9.27
CA ASP A 78 1.83 10.78 -9.92
C ASP A 78 2.86 10.24 -8.89
N ILE A 79 2.82 8.94 -8.68
CA ILE A 79 3.69 8.24 -7.74
C ILE A 79 4.66 7.28 -8.43
N SER A 80 4.83 7.37 -9.76
CA SER A 80 5.66 6.44 -10.54
C SER A 80 7.16 6.60 -10.28
N GLY A 81 7.62 7.85 -10.23
CA GLY A 81 9.04 8.20 -10.12
C GLY A 81 9.57 8.23 -8.69
N LYS A 82 10.67 8.93 -8.49
CA LYS A 82 11.26 9.14 -7.15
C LYS A 82 10.30 9.95 -6.28
N LEU A 83 9.90 9.37 -5.17
CA LEU A 83 8.96 10.02 -4.24
C LEU A 83 9.64 11.11 -3.41
N GLY A 84 9.05 12.29 -3.39
CA GLY A 84 9.37 13.33 -2.43
C GLY A 84 8.91 12.95 -1.01
N ARG A 85 9.42 13.67 0.00
CA ARG A 85 9.11 13.39 1.41
C ARG A 85 7.60 13.49 1.72
N SER A 86 6.95 14.54 1.21
CA SER A 86 5.51 14.77 1.39
C SER A 86 4.65 13.71 0.73
N THR A 87 4.96 13.33 -0.52
CA THR A 87 4.25 12.29 -1.26
C THR A 87 4.43 10.92 -0.58
N SER A 88 5.63 10.61 -0.11
CA SER A 88 5.91 9.38 0.63
C SER A 88 5.11 9.31 1.95
N GLN A 89 4.98 10.43 2.67
CA GLN A 89 4.18 10.50 3.89
C GLN A 89 2.68 10.35 3.59
N MET A 90 2.18 11.01 2.55
CA MET A 90 0.79 10.89 2.10
C MET A 90 0.45 9.44 1.76
N LEU A 91 1.28 8.75 0.98
CA LEU A 91 1.06 7.34 0.64
C LEU A 91 0.97 6.44 1.87
N ARG A 92 1.89 6.57 2.83
CA ARG A 92 1.91 5.75 4.04
C ARG A 92 0.71 5.95 4.95
N THR A 93 0.05 7.12 4.87
CA THR A 93 -1.15 7.42 5.65
C THR A 93 -2.45 7.10 4.92
N GLN A 94 -2.46 7.14 3.58
CA GLN A 94 -3.67 6.97 2.78
C GLN A 94 -3.77 5.61 2.09
N MET A 95 -2.65 4.91 1.89
CA MET A 95 -2.63 3.54 1.39
C MET A 95 -2.17 2.58 2.47
N GLN A 96 -2.92 1.49 2.66
CA GLN A 96 -2.59 0.44 3.62
C GLN A 96 -2.60 -0.92 2.95
N MET A 97 -1.73 -1.81 3.40
CA MET A 97 -1.69 -3.20 2.96
C MET A 97 -1.83 -4.14 4.14
N ILE A 98 -2.75 -5.09 4.03
CA ILE A 98 -2.85 -6.21 4.97
C ILE A 98 -2.07 -7.36 4.36
N PHE A 99 -1.02 -7.81 5.05
CA PHE A 99 -0.20 -8.93 4.60
C PHE A 99 -0.90 -10.27 4.89
N GLN A 100 -0.58 -11.27 4.06
CA GLN A 100 -1.17 -12.60 4.14
C GLN A 100 -0.88 -13.30 5.48
N ASP A 101 0.29 -13.03 6.08
CA ASP A 101 0.66 -13.48 7.42
C ASP A 101 0.87 -12.27 8.33
N PRO A 102 -0.19 -11.84 9.05
CA PRO A 102 -0.08 -10.71 9.97
C PRO A 102 0.80 -11.02 11.18
N MET A 103 0.89 -12.29 11.60
CA MET A 103 1.69 -12.66 12.78
C MET A 103 3.18 -12.50 12.54
N ALA A 104 3.68 -12.78 11.32
CA ALA A 104 5.07 -12.54 10.95
C ALA A 104 5.42 -11.04 10.90
N SER A 105 4.42 -10.16 10.78
CA SER A 105 4.62 -8.71 10.75
C SER A 105 4.65 -8.06 12.13
N LEU A 106 4.20 -8.78 13.17
CA LEU A 106 4.12 -8.25 14.53
C LEU A 106 5.36 -8.64 15.35
N ASN A 107 5.92 -7.68 16.08
CA ASN A 107 7.02 -7.96 16.99
C ASN A 107 6.49 -8.62 18.28
N PRO A 108 6.77 -9.92 18.53
CA PRO A 108 6.22 -10.65 19.67
C PRO A 108 6.74 -10.15 21.04
N ARG A 109 7.76 -9.30 21.05
CA ARG A 109 8.33 -8.71 22.27
C ARG A 109 7.64 -7.39 22.65
N LYS A 110 6.79 -6.82 21.78
CA LYS A 110 6.04 -5.58 22.06
C LYS A 110 4.68 -5.90 22.67
N LYS A 111 4.18 -5.01 23.52
CA LYS A 111 2.79 -5.07 23.99
C LYS A 111 1.83 -4.70 22.85
N ILE A 112 0.63 -5.27 22.86
CA ILE A 112 -0.40 -5.01 21.82
C ILE A 112 -0.68 -3.51 21.67
N GLY A 113 -0.80 -2.78 22.77
CA GLY A 113 -0.99 -1.32 22.72
C GLY A 113 0.14 -0.56 22.03
N ASP A 114 1.38 -1.03 22.17
CA ASP A 114 2.54 -0.41 21.50
C ASP A 114 2.56 -0.75 20.02
N ILE A 115 2.17 -1.96 19.64
CA ILE A 115 2.05 -2.37 18.24
C ILE A 115 0.98 -1.54 17.53
N ILE A 116 -0.23 -1.43 18.12
CA ILE A 116 -1.33 -0.62 17.55
C ILE A 116 -0.96 0.86 17.52
N GLY A 117 -0.29 1.35 18.57
CA GLY A 117 0.11 2.74 18.69
C GLY A 117 1.27 3.15 17.80
N GLU A 118 2.05 2.21 17.25
CA GLU A 118 3.27 2.51 16.48
C GLU A 118 3.01 3.42 15.28
N GLY A 119 1.91 3.18 14.54
CA GLY A 119 1.51 4.06 13.43
C GLY A 119 1.13 5.47 13.90
N LEU A 120 0.47 5.58 15.05
CA LEU A 120 0.13 6.86 15.65
C LEU A 120 1.39 7.63 16.08
N ASP A 121 2.38 6.92 16.62
CA ASP A 121 3.66 7.47 17.07
C ASP A 121 4.51 7.98 15.89
N ILE A 122 4.66 7.16 14.84
CA ILE A 122 5.45 7.49 13.64
C ILE A 122 4.86 8.69 12.88
N HIS A 123 3.55 8.75 12.77
CA HIS A 123 2.85 9.79 12.02
C HIS A 123 2.39 10.97 12.86
N HIS A 124 2.75 11.01 14.17
CA HIS A 124 2.38 12.08 15.11
C HIS A 124 0.87 12.37 15.11
N MET A 125 0.04 11.31 15.14
CA MET A 125 -1.42 11.39 15.01
C MET A 125 -2.16 11.68 16.33
N TYR A 126 -1.47 12.14 17.36
CA TYR A 126 -2.04 12.54 18.65
C TYR A 126 -1.24 13.69 19.28
N LYS A 127 -1.88 14.43 20.17
CA LYS A 127 -1.25 15.56 20.89
C LYS A 127 -0.84 15.20 22.32
N THR A 128 -1.56 14.28 22.97
CA THR A 128 -1.32 13.86 24.35
C THR A 128 -1.30 12.34 24.48
N LYS A 129 -0.65 11.83 25.53
CA LYS A 129 -0.66 10.38 25.84
C LYS A 129 -2.08 9.85 26.07
N ALA A 130 -2.96 10.63 26.68
CA ALA A 130 -4.35 10.25 26.91
C ALA A 130 -5.08 10.05 25.56
N GLU A 131 -4.92 10.96 24.61
CA GLU A 131 -5.49 10.83 23.26
C GLU A 131 -4.96 9.60 22.52
N ARG A 132 -3.67 9.30 22.67
CA ARG A 132 -3.08 8.07 22.10
C ARG A 132 -3.76 6.81 22.66
N GLU A 133 -3.93 6.73 23.97
CA GLU A 133 -4.58 5.60 24.63
C GLU A 133 -6.04 5.46 24.21
N GLU A 134 -6.78 6.55 24.12
CA GLU A 134 -8.18 6.55 23.65
C GLU A 134 -8.29 6.03 22.20
N LYS A 135 -7.42 6.47 21.31
CA LYS A 135 -7.38 5.97 19.92
C LYS A 135 -7.08 4.48 19.86
N ILE A 136 -6.14 3.98 20.67
CA ILE A 136 -5.83 2.54 20.75
C ILE A 136 -7.05 1.77 21.28
N LYS A 137 -7.69 2.22 22.36
CA LYS A 137 -8.90 1.61 22.92
C LYS A 137 -10.05 1.59 21.91
N ALA A 138 -10.22 2.69 21.15
CA ALA A 138 -11.26 2.79 20.13
C ALA A 138 -11.05 1.80 18.97
N ILE A 139 -9.80 1.50 18.60
CA ILE A 139 -9.48 0.48 17.60
C ILE A 139 -9.79 -0.92 18.16
N LEU A 140 -9.34 -1.21 19.39
CA LEU A 140 -9.59 -2.50 20.03
C LEU A 140 -11.07 -2.79 20.26
N ALA A 141 -11.89 -1.76 20.46
CA ALA A 141 -13.34 -1.92 20.64
C ALA A 141 -14.08 -2.25 19.33
N LYS A 142 -13.44 -2.15 18.17
CA LYS A 142 -14.04 -2.45 16.86
C LYS A 142 -13.81 -3.91 16.42
N VAL A 143 -12.98 -4.64 17.10
CA VAL A 143 -12.60 -6.05 16.85
C VAL A 143 -12.91 -6.91 18.07
#